data_7458d06fd2b176432cbd6b56b8e00931
#
_entry.id   7458d06fd2b176432cbd6b56b8e00931
#
_cell.length_a   1.000
_cell.length_b   1.000
_cell.length_c   1.000
_cell.angle_alpha   90.00
_cell.angle_beta   90.00
_cell.angle_gamma   90.00
#
_symmetry.space_group_name_H-M   'P 1'
#
loop_
_entity.id
_entity.type
_entity.pdbx_description
1 polymer ?
#
loop_
_entity_poly.entity_id
_entity_poly.type
_entity_poly.pdbx_seq_one_letter_code
_entity_poly.pdbx_strand_id
1 'polypeptide(L)'
;MYFDVLKFSKAEGHTYAKLEPTNFGNKELLAEGEGALTAENVATEKKNEQDFALWKKSKENEPSWDSPWGAGRPGWHIECSAMAGAIFKEYPIDIHSGGCDLKFPHHDNEIA
;
A
#
# COMPACT_ATOMS: atom_id res chain seq x y z
N MET A 1 -6.98 -6.43 5.50
CA MET A 1 -6.31 -7.20 4.42
C MET A 1 -5.02 -6.52 4.06
N TYR A 2 -3.93 -7.28 3.86
CA TYR A 2 -2.59 -6.73 3.60
C TYR A 2 -2.00 -7.30 2.32
N PHE A 3 -1.14 -6.51 1.68
CA PHE A 3 -0.27 -6.96 0.59
C PHE A 3 0.96 -7.63 1.20
N ASP A 4 1.26 -8.86 0.79
CA ASP A 4 2.39 -9.66 1.28
C ASP A 4 3.63 -9.36 0.41
N VAL A 5 4.43 -8.38 0.87
CA VAL A 5 5.60 -7.87 0.14
C VAL A 5 6.64 -8.96 -0.08
N LEU A 6 6.88 -9.82 0.92
CA LEU A 6 7.86 -10.90 0.79
C LEU A 6 7.43 -11.98 -0.21
N LYS A 7 6.14 -12.31 -0.25
CA LYS A 7 5.62 -13.26 -1.24
C LYS A 7 5.73 -12.70 -2.65
N PHE A 8 5.39 -11.41 -2.83
CA PHE A 8 5.52 -10.70 -4.10
C PHE A 8 6.97 -10.70 -4.58
N SER A 9 7.93 -10.31 -3.73
CA SER A 9 9.36 -10.24 -4.07
C SER A 9 10.01 -11.59 -4.41
N LYS A 10 9.39 -12.70 -3.97
CA LYS A 10 9.85 -14.06 -4.28
C LYS A 10 9.25 -14.62 -5.57
N ALA A 11 8.21 -13.98 -6.10
CA ALA A 11 7.61 -14.39 -7.35
C ALA A 11 8.52 -14.05 -8.53
N GLU A 12 8.57 -14.93 -9.52
CA GLU A 12 9.44 -14.74 -10.70
C GLU A 12 9.06 -13.47 -11.46
N GLY A 13 10.06 -12.67 -11.78
CA GLY A 13 9.89 -11.40 -12.49
C GLY A 13 9.45 -10.21 -11.63
N HIS A 14 9.24 -10.40 -10.34
CA HIS A 14 8.81 -9.34 -9.42
C HIS A 14 9.95 -8.83 -8.54
N THR A 15 10.00 -7.53 -8.35
CA THR A 15 10.95 -6.86 -7.45
C THR A 15 10.22 -5.72 -6.76
N TYR A 16 10.32 -5.67 -5.44
CA TYR A 16 9.78 -4.58 -4.63
C TYR A 16 10.84 -3.51 -4.38
N ALA A 17 10.41 -2.27 -4.06
CA ALA A 17 11.27 -1.10 -3.85
C ALA A 17 12.14 -0.79 -5.09
N LYS A 18 11.51 -0.66 -6.24
CA LYS A 18 12.21 -0.36 -7.51
C LYS A 18 12.74 1.07 -7.58
N LEU A 19 12.03 2.03 -6.97
CA LEU A 19 12.42 3.44 -6.98
C LEU A 19 13.44 3.76 -5.88
N GLU A 20 13.28 3.16 -4.71
CA GLU A 20 14.12 3.42 -3.54
C GLU A 20 14.58 2.12 -2.86
N PRO A 21 15.42 1.31 -3.52
CA PRO A 21 15.84 0.01 -2.99
C PRO A 21 16.62 0.11 -1.67
N THR A 22 17.27 1.25 -1.40
CA THR A 22 17.98 1.51 -0.14
C THR A 22 17.07 1.77 1.05
N ASN A 23 15.79 2.12 0.79
CA ASN A 23 14.78 2.35 1.81
C ASN A 23 13.98 1.08 2.16
N PHE A 24 14.29 -0.04 1.53
CA PHE A 24 13.68 -1.32 1.90
C PHE A 24 13.96 -1.63 3.37
N GLY A 25 12.89 -1.76 4.16
CA GLY A 25 13.00 -2.01 5.61
C GLY A 25 13.20 -0.75 6.47
N ASN A 26 13.14 0.45 5.90
CA ASN A 26 13.18 1.69 6.67
C ASN A 26 11.88 1.87 7.46
N LYS A 27 11.96 1.63 8.78
CA LYS A 27 10.79 1.61 9.67
C LYS A 27 10.11 2.97 9.81
N GLU A 28 10.86 4.06 9.75
CA GLU A 28 10.32 5.42 9.86
C GLU A 28 9.42 5.75 8.68
N LEU A 29 9.90 5.50 7.46
CA LEU A 29 9.13 5.74 6.24
C LEU A 29 7.92 4.79 6.12
N LEU A 30 8.05 3.54 6.57
CA LEU A 30 6.93 2.60 6.61
C LEU A 30 5.83 3.05 7.57
N ALA A 31 6.22 3.60 8.73
CA ALA A 31 5.28 4.12 9.72
C ALA A 31 4.53 5.37 9.21
N GLU A 32 5.21 6.26 8.49
CA GLU A 32 4.57 7.41 7.83
C GLU A 32 3.52 6.98 6.81
N GLY A 33 3.81 5.97 6.01
CA GLY A 33 2.89 5.41 5.02
C GLY A 33 1.63 4.76 5.61
N GLU A 34 1.67 4.32 6.85
CA GLU A 34 0.49 3.76 7.54
C GLU A 34 -0.43 4.84 8.15
N GLY A 35 0.07 6.06 8.31
CA GLY A 35 -0.62 7.17 8.94
C GLY A 35 -0.61 7.12 10.48
N ALA A 36 -0.47 8.29 11.09
CA ALA A 36 -0.29 8.46 12.55
C ALA A 36 -1.42 7.87 13.41
N LEU A 37 -2.61 7.66 12.85
CA LEU A 37 -3.80 7.16 13.57
C LEU A 37 -3.86 5.63 13.67
N THR A 38 -2.94 4.90 13.05
CA THR A 38 -3.03 3.43 12.91
C THR A 38 -1.98 2.68 13.73
N ALA A 39 -1.03 3.38 14.34
CA ALA A 39 0.20 2.81 14.88
C ALA A 39 0.02 1.78 16.03
N GLU A 40 -1.07 1.83 16.79
CA GLU A 40 -1.18 1.01 18.01
C GLU A 40 -1.64 -0.45 17.79
N ASN A 41 -2.30 -0.78 16.68
CA ASN A 41 -2.88 -2.12 16.47
C ASN A 41 -2.38 -2.87 15.23
N VAL A 42 -1.55 -2.25 14.40
CA VAL A 42 -1.16 -2.80 13.09
C VAL A 42 -0.03 -3.83 13.19
N ALA A 43 0.81 -3.71 14.20
CA ALA A 43 2.01 -4.55 14.34
C ALA A 43 1.72 -6.05 14.54
N THR A 44 0.52 -6.41 15.02
CA THR A 44 0.16 -7.81 15.33
C THR A 44 -0.47 -8.57 14.16
N GLU A 45 -1.00 -7.87 13.16
CA GLU A 45 -1.71 -8.48 12.03
C GLU A 45 -0.85 -8.66 10.77
N LYS A 46 0.26 -7.91 10.65
CA LYS A 46 1.21 -8.00 9.55
C LYS A 46 2.09 -9.24 9.69
N LYS A 47 2.33 -9.95 8.61
CA LYS A 47 3.33 -11.02 8.57
C LYS A 47 4.75 -10.47 8.54
N ASN A 48 4.92 -9.30 7.92
CA ASN A 48 6.17 -8.59 7.81
C ASN A 48 5.96 -7.08 8.00
N GLU A 49 6.95 -6.38 8.51
CA GLU A 49 6.89 -4.93 8.72
C GLU A 49 6.66 -4.15 7.41
N GLN A 50 7.10 -4.68 6.28
CA GLN A 50 6.96 -4.08 4.95
C GLN A 50 5.58 -4.29 4.32
N ASP A 51 4.77 -5.20 4.86
CA ASP A 51 3.42 -5.41 4.36
C ASP A 51 2.58 -4.15 4.56
N PHE A 52 1.78 -3.78 3.57
CA PHE A 52 0.94 -2.59 3.65
C PHE A 52 -0.54 -2.94 3.51
N ALA A 53 -1.37 -2.11 4.15
CA ALA A 53 -2.81 -2.36 4.19
C ALA A 53 -3.47 -2.02 2.86
N LEU A 54 -4.21 -2.97 2.30
CA LEU A 54 -5.09 -2.79 1.15
C LEU A 54 -6.52 -2.44 1.58
N TRP A 55 -6.97 -3.03 2.67
CA TRP A 55 -8.29 -2.79 3.25
C TRP A 55 -8.20 -2.73 4.77
N LYS A 56 -8.69 -1.64 5.35
CA LYS A 56 -8.69 -1.35 6.80
C LYS A 56 -10.11 -1.39 7.34
N LYS A 57 -10.29 -1.92 8.53
CA LYS A 57 -11.57 -1.80 9.26
C LYS A 57 -11.82 -0.33 9.57
N SER A 58 -13.00 0.18 9.26
CA SER A 58 -13.39 1.55 9.59
C SER A 58 -13.61 1.69 11.10
N LYS A 59 -13.18 2.84 11.63
CA LYS A 59 -13.48 3.26 13.01
C LYS A 59 -14.83 3.96 13.03
N GLU A 60 -15.31 4.21 14.24
CA GLU A 60 -16.50 5.03 14.44
C GLU A 60 -16.30 6.42 13.81
N ASN A 61 -17.31 6.89 13.06
CA ASN A 61 -17.29 8.15 12.31
C ASN A 61 -16.34 8.22 11.10
N GLU A 62 -15.74 7.10 10.68
CA GLU A 62 -15.03 7.01 9.39
C GLU A 62 -16.00 6.54 8.28
N PRO A 63 -15.78 6.96 7.02
CA PRO A 63 -16.44 6.35 5.87
C PRO A 63 -16.24 4.84 5.86
N SER A 64 -17.29 4.11 5.49
CA SER A 64 -17.24 2.65 5.48
C SER A 64 -17.99 2.09 4.29
N TRP A 65 -17.44 1.05 3.69
CA TRP A 65 -18.03 0.29 2.61
C TRP A 65 -18.03 -1.19 2.95
N ASP A 66 -19.01 -1.91 2.43
CA ASP A 66 -19.08 -3.36 2.57
C ASP A 66 -17.97 -4.03 1.72
N SER A 67 -17.40 -5.09 2.25
CA SER A 67 -16.42 -5.90 1.55
C SER A 67 -16.46 -7.35 2.00
N PRO A 68 -15.84 -8.30 1.25
CA PRO A 68 -15.69 -9.69 1.69
C PRO A 68 -14.93 -9.84 3.01
N TRP A 69 -14.18 -8.81 3.42
CA TRP A 69 -13.40 -8.79 4.66
C TRP A 69 -14.09 -7.99 5.79
N GLY A 70 -15.35 -7.64 5.59
CA GLY A 70 -16.14 -6.84 6.51
C GLY A 70 -16.17 -5.36 6.13
N ALA A 71 -16.96 -4.61 6.89
CA ALA A 71 -17.11 -3.16 6.70
C ALA A 71 -15.78 -2.44 6.97
N GLY A 72 -15.37 -1.59 6.02
CA GLY A 72 -14.08 -0.95 6.08
C GLY A 72 -13.86 0.09 5.00
N ARG A 73 -12.61 0.48 4.84
CA ARG A 73 -12.15 1.45 3.84
C ARG A 73 -10.84 1.01 3.21
N PRO A 74 -10.50 1.50 2.00
CA PRO A 74 -9.20 1.21 1.38
C PRO A 74 -8.05 1.73 2.24
N GLY A 75 -6.92 1.06 2.15
CA GLY A 75 -5.63 1.61 2.57
C GLY A 75 -5.15 2.66 1.57
N TRP A 76 -4.35 3.62 2.02
CA TRP A 76 -3.87 4.69 1.16
C TRP A 76 -3.14 4.21 -0.10
N HIS A 77 -2.30 3.17 0.02
CA HIS A 77 -1.46 2.71 -1.08
C HIS A 77 -2.20 2.05 -2.24
N ILE A 78 -3.43 1.58 -2.06
CA ILE A 78 -4.22 0.98 -3.14
C ILE A 78 -5.10 1.99 -3.88
N GLU A 79 -5.32 3.18 -3.33
CA GLU A 79 -6.28 4.14 -3.89
C GLU A 79 -5.88 4.58 -5.30
N CYS A 80 -4.63 5.03 -5.50
CA CYS A 80 -4.15 5.47 -6.81
C CYS A 80 -4.15 4.33 -7.82
N SER A 81 -3.72 3.14 -7.44
CA SER A 81 -3.73 1.95 -8.31
C SER A 81 -5.16 1.56 -8.73
N ALA A 82 -6.11 1.61 -7.79
CA ALA A 82 -7.50 1.32 -8.08
C ALA A 82 -8.13 2.36 -9.03
N MET A 83 -7.85 3.65 -8.81
CA MET A 83 -8.34 4.73 -9.66
C MET A 83 -7.73 4.63 -11.07
N ALA A 84 -6.43 4.41 -11.17
CA ALA A 84 -5.75 4.21 -12.46
C ALA A 84 -6.30 3.00 -13.21
N GLY A 85 -6.43 1.86 -12.55
CA GLY A 85 -6.99 0.64 -13.12
C GLY A 85 -8.45 0.81 -13.60
N ALA A 86 -9.26 1.58 -12.88
CA ALA A 86 -10.65 1.87 -13.29
C ALA A 86 -10.73 2.70 -14.57
N ILE A 87 -9.77 3.61 -14.78
CA ILE A 87 -9.77 4.54 -15.93
C ILE A 87 -9.04 3.93 -17.12
N PHE A 88 -7.82 3.47 -16.92
CA PHE A 88 -6.93 3.00 -17.98
C PHE A 88 -7.15 1.52 -18.34
N LYS A 89 -7.73 0.75 -17.39
CA LYS A 89 -7.97 -0.69 -17.57
C LYS A 89 -6.67 -1.43 -17.93
N GLU A 90 -6.61 -2.03 -19.11
CA GLU A 90 -5.46 -2.78 -19.64
C GLU A 90 -4.45 -1.94 -20.44
N TYR A 91 -4.72 -0.64 -20.60
CA TYR A 91 -3.78 0.23 -21.28
C TYR A 91 -2.65 0.63 -20.33
N PRO A 92 -1.39 0.55 -20.78
CA PRO A 92 -0.27 1.01 -19.98
C PRO A 92 -0.33 2.53 -19.76
N ILE A 93 0.13 2.97 -18.61
CA ILE A 93 0.25 4.40 -18.27
C ILE A 93 1.64 4.86 -18.72
N ASP A 94 1.71 5.84 -19.63
CA ASP A 94 2.99 6.37 -20.12
C ASP A 94 3.66 7.28 -19.10
N ILE A 95 2.88 8.05 -18.36
CA ILE A 95 3.39 9.02 -17.38
C ILE A 95 2.56 8.94 -16.10
N HIS A 96 3.23 8.66 -14.98
CA HIS A 96 2.71 8.80 -13.63
C HIS A 96 3.64 9.71 -12.84
N SER A 97 3.09 10.72 -12.19
CA SER A 97 3.88 11.70 -11.44
C SER A 97 3.32 11.94 -10.05
N GLY A 98 4.20 12.26 -9.12
CA GLY A 98 3.82 12.53 -7.73
C GLY A 98 4.91 13.28 -6.98
N GLY A 99 4.68 13.55 -5.70
CA GLY A 99 5.66 14.17 -4.83
C GLY A 99 6.90 13.30 -4.63
N CYS A 100 8.08 13.88 -4.67
CA CYS A 100 9.33 13.13 -4.48
C CYS A 100 9.49 12.55 -3.07
N ASP A 101 8.80 13.12 -2.10
CA ASP A 101 8.66 12.65 -0.72
C ASP A 101 7.87 11.34 -0.61
N LEU A 102 7.04 11.04 -1.62
CA LEU A 102 6.21 9.85 -1.67
C LEU A 102 6.85 8.64 -2.39
N LYS A 103 8.10 8.77 -2.88
CA LYS A 103 8.77 7.69 -3.62
C LYS A 103 8.70 6.34 -2.88
N PHE A 104 9.01 6.36 -1.59
CA PHE A 104 8.92 5.20 -0.74
C PHE A 104 8.15 5.54 0.55
N PRO A 105 7.16 4.73 0.96
CA PRO A 105 6.74 3.49 0.29
C PRO A 105 5.63 3.66 -0.75
N HIS A 106 4.99 4.85 -0.89
CA HIS A 106 3.74 5.01 -1.64
C HIS A 106 3.89 4.67 -3.13
N HIS A 107 4.82 5.32 -3.86
CA HIS A 107 5.01 5.04 -5.29
C HIS A 107 5.60 3.64 -5.55
N ASP A 108 6.45 3.13 -4.68
CA ASP A 108 6.92 1.74 -4.78
C ASP A 108 5.78 0.73 -4.57
N ASN A 109 4.81 1.04 -3.70
CA ASN A 109 3.61 0.22 -3.51
C ASN A 109 2.65 0.28 -4.71
N GLU A 110 2.59 1.41 -5.43
CA GLU A 110 1.81 1.53 -6.67
C GLU A 110 2.41 0.69 -7.82
N ILE A 111 3.72 0.54 -7.85
CA ILE A 111 4.42 -0.25 -8.87
C ILE A 111 4.29 -1.76 -8.61
N ALA A 112 4.13 -2.16 -7.37
CA ALA A 112 3.99 -3.55 -6.98
C ALA A 112 2.62 -4.11 -7.35
#